data_7f2e64641c9763e91483c99abf4c1ad5
#
_entry.id   7f2e64641c9763e91483c99abf4c1ad5
#
_cell.length_a   1.000
_cell.length_b   1.000
_cell.length_c   1.000
_cell.angle_alpha   90.00
_cell.angle_beta   90.00
_cell.angle_gamma   90.00
#
_symmetry.space_group_name_H-M   'P 1'
#
loop_
_entity.id
_entity.type
_entity.pdbx_description
1 polymer ?
#
loop_
_entity_poly.entity_id
_entity_poly.type
_entity_poly.pdbx_seq_one_letter_code
_entity_poly.pdbx_strand_id
1 'polypeptide(L)'
;MMTEYILVAMSGGVDSSVAAAFLVGQGARVVGATLKTFCYSDLSGPGQTCCGLEGISDARSVAARLNIPHMVFDVEKEFTDDVISDFVSEYAAGRTPIPCVRCNSFTKFRDLVRRADALGCDGIATGHYARIVRRNHTAYLARAEDDRKDQTYFLWGIPREVLDRLHLPIGDLEKPAVREAARKLDLVTADKPESFEICFVPDNDYAGVLRRYLGDDHPALQPGPFVHANGEPCGEHKGYARFTVGQRKGLPGGYSTPMFVLQIRPDEREVVIGPRSALAASTLIAAGANWLADPPAPDDEVGVRIRHGAPIVPARVLECTSDGFELELLLPQDAVTPGQSAVLYRDEIVLGGGVIHAASPANPQCLSPSASASCSSAAMPSSDKSLGTRIVTRTS
;
A
#
# COMPACT_ATOMS: atom_id res chain seq x y z
N MET A 1 19.00 -31.06 15.39
CA MET A 1 18.08 -30.30 14.52
C MET A 1 18.85 -29.87 13.29
N MET A 2 18.33 -30.06 12.08
CA MET A 2 19.00 -29.52 10.88
C MET A 2 18.86 -28.00 10.91
N THR A 3 19.95 -27.30 10.62
CA THR A 3 19.97 -25.84 10.56
C THR A 3 19.18 -25.39 9.34
N GLU A 4 18.13 -24.58 9.52
CA GLU A 4 17.27 -24.09 8.46
C GLU A 4 18.09 -23.21 7.48
N TYR A 5 17.91 -23.40 6.18
CA TYR A 5 18.59 -22.64 5.13
C TYR A 5 17.63 -21.62 4.52
N ILE A 6 17.93 -20.33 4.66
CA ILE A 6 16.99 -19.23 4.37
C ILE A 6 17.56 -18.27 3.33
N LEU A 7 16.79 -17.96 2.29
CA LEU A 7 17.06 -16.89 1.33
C LEU A 7 16.46 -15.58 1.84
N VAL A 8 17.31 -14.59 2.15
CA VAL A 8 16.87 -13.28 2.66
C VAL A 8 16.88 -12.23 1.57
N ALA A 9 15.75 -11.59 1.32
CA ALA A 9 15.69 -10.44 0.43
C ALA A 9 16.36 -9.22 1.08
N MET A 10 17.44 -8.74 0.47
CA MET A 10 18.25 -7.62 0.94
C MET A 10 18.17 -6.46 -0.05
N SER A 11 17.48 -5.39 0.32
CA SER A 11 17.31 -4.17 -0.51
C SER A 11 18.42 -3.13 -0.30
N GLY A 12 19.34 -3.36 0.65
CA GLY A 12 20.31 -2.35 1.10
C GLY A 12 19.70 -1.29 2.02
N GLY A 13 18.50 -1.53 2.57
CA GLY A 13 17.90 -0.76 3.64
C GLY A 13 18.15 -1.38 5.02
N VAL A 14 17.97 -0.58 6.08
CA VAL A 14 18.20 -1.01 7.47
C VAL A 14 17.34 -2.22 7.86
N ASP A 15 16.10 -2.28 7.43
CA ASP A 15 15.15 -3.32 7.83
C ASP A 15 15.55 -4.71 7.32
N SER A 16 15.87 -4.81 6.03
CA SER A 16 16.35 -6.07 5.43
C SER A 16 17.72 -6.50 5.97
N SER A 17 18.56 -5.53 6.33
CA SER A 17 19.88 -5.79 6.92
C SER A 17 19.76 -6.39 8.32
N VAL A 18 18.88 -5.85 9.16
CA VAL A 18 18.62 -6.37 10.51
C VAL A 18 17.90 -7.72 10.45
N ALA A 19 16.96 -7.90 9.51
CA ALA A 19 16.31 -9.18 9.29
C ALA A 19 17.33 -10.31 8.99
N ALA A 20 18.30 -10.04 8.11
CA ALA A 20 19.37 -10.98 7.81
C ALA A 20 20.25 -11.27 9.04
N ALA A 21 20.64 -10.21 9.78
CA ALA A 21 21.48 -10.33 10.97
C ALA A 21 20.80 -11.15 12.08
N PHE A 22 19.50 -10.99 12.29
CA PHE A 22 18.74 -11.75 13.30
C PHE A 22 18.69 -13.24 12.97
N LEU A 23 18.45 -13.60 11.72
CA LEU A 23 18.47 -15.02 11.30
C LEU A 23 19.85 -15.66 11.48
N VAL A 24 20.92 -14.94 11.13
CA VAL A 24 22.28 -15.39 11.39
C VAL A 24 22.52 -15.57 12.90
N GLY A 25 22.08 -14.59 13.71
CA GLY A 25 22.19 -14.66 15.19
C GLY A 25 21.39 -15.80 15.82
N GLN A 26 20.32 -16.24 15.19
CA GLN A 26 19.52 -17.42 15.57
C GLN A 26 20.15 -18.75 15.12
N GLY A 27 21.27 -18.70 14.39
CA GLY A 27 21.97 -19.88 13.90
C GLY A 27 21.45 -20.44 12.58
N ALA A 28 20.59 -19.72 11.86
CA ALA A 28 20.15 -20.12 10.53
C ALA A 28 21.32 -20.05 9.53
N ARG A 29 21.33 -20.94 8.56
CA ARG A 29 22.15 -20.80 7.36
C ARG A 29 21.49 -19.81 6.42
N VAL A 30 22.14 -18.69 6.11
CA VAL A 30 21.55 -17.59 5.37
C VAL A 30 22.28 -17.33 4.06
N VAL A 31 21.54 -17.04 3.01
CA VAL A 31 22.04 -16.44 1.76
C VAL A 31 21.25 -15.16 1.46
N GLY A 32 21.96 -14.06 1.19
CA GLY A 32 21.37 -12.79 0.80
C GLY A 32 21.01 -12.74 -0.67
N ALA A 33 19.88 -12.11 -1.01
CA ALA A 33 19.44 -11.89 -2.38
C ALA A 33 18.98 -10.45 -2.60
N THR A 34 19.56 -9.75 -3.58
CA THR A 34 19.02 -8.47 -4.05
C THR A 34 18.35 -8.67 -5.41
N LEU A 35 17.09 -8.23 -5.53
CA LEU A 35 16.37 -8.18 -6.80
C LEU A 35 16.63 -6.82 -7.46
N LYS A 36 17.28 -6.81 -8.63
CA LYS A 36 17.46 -5.63 -9.45
C LYS A 36 16.20 -5.46 -10.32
N THR A 37 15.37 -4.48 -9.98
CA THR A 37 14.02 -4.30 -10.53
C THR A 37 13.92 -3.33 -11.71
N PHE A 38 14.92 -2.46 -11.94
CA PHE A 38 14.94 -1.52 -13.07
C PHE A 38 16.34 -1.01 -13.38
N CYS A 39 16.54 -0.51 -14.61
CA CYS A 39 17.80 0.05 -15.07
C CYS A 39 17.93 1.53 -14.73
N TYR A 40 19.06 1.92 -14.10
CA TYR A 40 19.31 3.31 -13.68
C TYR A 40 19.72 4.24 -14.82
N SER A 41 20.24 3.69 -15.92
CA SER A 41 20.56 4.49 -17.09
C SER A 41 19.37 5.23 -17.68
N ASP A 42 18.15 4.74 -17.41
CA ASP A 42 16.92 5.29 -17.95
C ASP A 42 16.22 6.27 -17.00
N LEU A 43 16.72 6.38 -15.76
CA LEU A 43 16.21 7.30 -14.76
C LEU A 43 17.20 8.44 -14.58
N SER A 44 16.99 9.55 -15.31
CA SER A 44 17.80 10.77 -15.14
C SER A 44 17.41 11.48 -13.84
N GLY A 45 18.23 11.31 -12.78
CA GLY A 45 18.13 12.04 -11.52
C GLY A 45 18.80 11.31 -10.35
N PRO A 46 19.29 12.01 -9.32
CA PRO A 46 19.86 11.42 -8.11
C PRO A 46 18.74 10.99 -7.16
N GLY A 47 17.89 10.04 -7.58
CA GLY A 47 16.85 9.47 -6.72
C GLY A 47 17.38 8.30 -5.90
N GLN A 48 17.21 8.33 -4.59
CA GLN A 48 17.45 7.18 -3.70
C GLN A 48 16.34 6.15 -3.90
N THR A 49 16.60 5.15 -4.71
CA THR A 49 15.67 4.03 -4.92
C THR A 49 16.08 2.83 -4.08
N CYS A 50 15.14 2.12 -3.50
CA CYS A 50 15.43 0.97 -2.62
C CYS A 50 16.14 -0.20 -3.31
N CYS A 51 16.26 -0.20 -4.65
CA CYS A 51 16.95 -1.23 -5.45
C CYS A 51 18.09 -0.64 -6.30
N GLY A 52 18.62 0.54 -5.94
CA GLY A 52 19.70 1.24 -6.62
C GLY A 52 21.06 0.54 -6.56
N LEU A 53 21.98 0.96 -7.41
CA LEU A 53 23.38 0.50 -7.35
C LEU A 53 23.97 0.70 -5.94
N GLU A 54 23.60 1.80 -5.28
CA GLU A 54 23.94 2.05 -3.88
C GLU A 54 23.33 1.00 -2.96
N GLY A 55 22.03 0.68 -3.12
CA GLY A 55 21.37 -0.37 -2.35
C GLY A 55 22.00 -1.75 -2.55
N ILE A 56 22.41 -2.09 -3.77
CA ILE A 56 23.14 -3.34 -4.06
C ILE A 56 24.51 -3.34 -3.35
N SER A 57 25.22 -2.21 -3.35
CA SER A 57 26.51 -2.06 -2.68
C SER A 57 26.37 -2.21 -1.17
N ASP A 58 25.35 -1.56 -0.58
CA ASP A 58 25.06 -1.65 0.86
C ASP A 58 24.66 -3.07 1.27
N ALA A 59 23.82 -3.74 0.49
CA ALA A 59 23.44 -5.13 0.73
C ALA A 59 24.65 -6.06 0.70
N ARG A 60 25.57 -5.87 -0.24
CA ARG A 60 26.85 -6.61 -0.31
C ARG A 60 27.74 -6.35 0.91
N SER A 61 27.82 -5.09 1.34
CA SER A 61 28.61 -4.70 2.51
C SER A 61 28.06 -5.34 3.79
N VAL A 62 26.72 -5.33 3.95
CA VAL A 62 26.06 -6.01 5.07
C VAL A 62 26.28 -7.52 5.00
N ALA A 63 26.13 -8.14 3.84
CA ALA A 63 26.35 -9.58 3.68
C ALA A 63 27.79 -9.99 4.02
N ALA A 64 28.79 -9.19 3.59
CA ALA A 64 30.20 -9.40 3.95
C ALA A 64 30.41 -9.26 5.47
N ARG A 65 29.81 -8.27 6.12
CA ARG A 65 29.86 -8.09 7.58
C ARG A 65 29.27 -9.28 8.34
N LEU A 66 28.18 -9.86 7.82
CA LEU A 66 27.52 -11.03 8.40
C LEU A 66 28.17 -12.36 7.99
N ASN A 67 29.18 -12.32 7.14
CA ASN A 67 29.87 -13.50 6.57
C ASN A 67 28.87 -14.48 5.89
N ILE A 68 27.93 -13.94 5.11
CA ILE A 68 26.96 -14.71 4.32
C ILE A 68 27.17 -14.49 2.82
N PRO A 69 26.89 -15.50 1.96
CA PRO A 69 26.86 -15.33 0.52
C PRO A 69 25.80 -14.30 0.11
N HIS A 70 26.05 -13.54 -0.97
CA HIS A 70 25.10 -12.59 -1.50
C HIS A 70 25.03 -12.69 -3.03
N MET A 71 23.79 -12.73 -3.55
CA MET A 71 23.49 -12.84 -4.96
C MET A 71 22.67 -11.64 -5.42
N VAL A 72 22.86 -11.23 -6.67
CA VAL A 72 22.01 -10.21 -7.31
C VAL A 72 21.31 -10.86 -8.47
N PHE A 73 19.99 -10.75 -8.50
CA PHE A 73 19.14 -11.29 -9.53
C PHE A 73 18.52 -10.17 -10.35
N ASP A 74 18.70 -10.21 -11.64
CA ASP A 74 18.01 -9.31 -12.57
C ASP A 74 16.58 -9.79 -12.76
N VAL A 75 15.61 -8.94 -12.42
CA VAL A 75 14.17 -9.16 -12.57
C VAL A 75 13.50 -7.94 -13.23
N GLU A 76 14.29 -7.17 -14.00
CA GLU A 76 13.84 -5.93 -14.62
C GLU A 76 12.69 -6.17 -15.58
N LYS A 77 12.77 -7.23 -16.37
CA LYS A 77 11.70 -7.58 -17.32
C LYS A 77 10.40 -7.94 -16.59
N GLU A 78 10.46 -8.83 -15.60
CA GLU A 78 9.30 -9.25 -14.81
C GLU A 78 8.70 -8.07 -14.05
N PHE A 79 9.54 -7.18 -13.50
CA PHE A 79 9.08 -5.97 -12.82
C PHE A 79 8.38 -5.00 -13.77
N THR A 80 8.90 -4.82 -14.97
CA THR A 80 8.28 -3.98 -16.00
C THR A 80 6.94 -4.55 -16.43
N ASP A 81 6.89 -5.85 -16.72
CA ASP A 81 5.68 -6.52 -17.19
C ASP A 81 4.60 -6.57 -16.09
N ASP A 82 4.96 -6.93 -14.86
CA ASP A 82 4.00 -7.16 -13.76
C ASP A 82 3.60 -5.86 -13.02
N VAL A 83 4.50 -4.88 -12.89
CA VAL A 83 4.32 -3.73 -12.00
C VAL A 83 4.17 -2.43 -12.77
N ILE A 84 5.11 -2.11 -13.68
CA ILE A 84 5.07 -0.82 -14.38
C ILE A 84 3.94 -0.79 -15.40
N SER A 85 3.73 -1.88 -16.14
CA SER A 85 2.65 -1.97 -17.11
C SER A 85 1.27 -1.87 -16.46
N ASP A 86 1.06 -2.51 -15.30
CA ASP A 86 -0.16 -2.37 -14.51
C ASP A 86 -0.35 -0.93 -14.02
N PHE A 87 0.70 -0.32 -13.46
CA PHE A 87 0.67 1.07 -13.00
C PHE A 87 0.25 2.02 -14.12
N VAL A 88 0.81 1.87 -15.32
CA VAL A 88 0.50 2.70 -16.48
C VAL A 88 -0.94 2.48 -16.95
N SER A 89 -1.39 1.22 -17.04
CA SER A 89 -2.74 0.89 -17.48
C SER A 89 -3.82 1.38 -16.52
N GLU A 90 -3.58 1.28 -15.21
CA GLU A 90 -4.51 1.75 -14.18
C GLU A 90 -4.69 3.27 -14.22
N TYR A 91 -3.59 4.02 -14.33
CA TYR A 91 -3.68 5.48 -14.48
C TYR A 91 -4.33 5.90 -15.80
N ALA A 92 -4.05 5.18 -16.89
CA ALA A 92 -4.72 5.40 -18.18
C ALA A 92 -6.23 5.15 -18.09
N ALA A 93 -6.65 4.22 -17.24
CA ALA A 93 -8.06 3.93 -16.95
C ALA A 93 -8.66 4.83 -15.84
N GLY A 94 -7.97 5.89 -15.41
CA GLY A 94 -8.45 6.83 -14.38
C GLY A 94 -8.49 6.26 -12.96
N ARG A 95 -7.82 5.14 -12.70
CA ARG A 95 -7.70 4.52 -11.39
C ARG A 95 -6.35 4.85 -10.75
N THR A 96 -6.24 4.68 -9.43
CA THR A 96 -5.01 4.99 -8.70
C THR A 96 -4.41 3.70 -8.12
N PRO A 97 -3.44 3.07 -8.81
CA PRO A 97 -2.87 1.78 -8.43
C PRO A 97 -1.96 1.86 -7.20
N ILE A 98 -1.68 0.67 -6.62
CA ILE A 98 -0.67 0.48 -5.58
C ILE A 98 0.40 -0.48 -6.10
N PRO A 99 1.45 0.02 -6.77
CA PRO A 99 2.46 -0.83 -7.38
C PRO A 99 3.23 -1.69 -6.37
N CYS A 100 3.31 -1.29 -5.10
CA CYS A 100 3.96 -2.08 -4.05
C CYS A 100 3.24 -3.41 -3.78
N VAL A 101 1.91 -3.45 -3.88
CA VAL A 101 1.15 -4.71 -3.79
C VAL A 101 1.49 -5.61 -4.97
N ARG A 102 1.46 -5.09 -6.19
CA ARG A 102 1.82 -5.84 -7.41
C ARG A 102 3.25 -6.37 -7.32
N CYS A 103 4.20 -5.52 -6.91
CA CYS A 103 5.60 -5.91 -6.74
C CYS A 103 5.75 -7.07 -5.74
N ASN A 104 5.11 -6.99 -4.58
CA ASN A 104 5.17 -8.08 -3.60
C ASN A 104 4.52 -9.35 -4.15
N SER A 105 3.30 -9.26 -4.70
CA SER A 105 2.51 -10.42 -5.15
C SER A 105 3.14 -11.16 -6.32
N PHE A 106 3.58 -10.43 -7.35
CA PHE A 106 3.95 -11.04 -8.64
C PHE A 106 5.46 -11.08 -8.87
N THR A 107 6.22 -10.06 -8.48
CA THR A 107 7.66 -10.02 -8.76
C THR A 107 8.46 -10.55 -7.56
N LYS A 108 8.31 -9.93 -6.38
CA LYS A 108 9.21 -10.19 -5.25
C LYS A 108 9.05 -11.59 -4.66
N PHE A 109 7.85 -11.92 -4.16
CA PHE A 109 7.67 -13.19 -3.46
C PHE A 109 7.69 -14.40 -4.40
N ARG A 110 7.08 -14.29 -5.58
CA ARG A 110 7.13 -15.35 -6.60
C ARG A 110 8.57 -15.66 -7.03
N ASP A 111 9.38 -14.64 -7.29
CA ASP A 111 10.76 -14.83 -7.74
C ASP A 111 11.65 -15.34 -6.59
N LEU A 112 11.47 -14.82 -5.36
CA LEU A 112 12.20 -15.28 -4.19
C LEU A 112 11.95 -16.76 -3.90
N VAL A 113 10.69 -17.25 -3.97
CA VAL A 113 10.38 -18.67 -3.78
C VAL A 113 11.05 -19.51 -4.85
N ARG A 114 10.90 -19.15 -6.12
CA ARG A 114 11.54 -19.86 -7.24
C ARG A 114 13.05 -19.99 -7.06
N ARG A 115 13.72 -18.93 -6.60
CA ARG A 115 15.17 -18.92 -6.37
C ARG A 115 15.55 -19.67 -5.10
N ALA A 116 14.74 -19.60 -4.06
CA ALA A 116 14.92 -20.39 -2.85
C ALA A 116 14.90 -21.88 -3.17
N ASP A 117 13.93 -22.33 -3.98
CA ASP A 117 13.83 -23.71 -4.45
C ASP A 117 15.06 -24.13 -5.27
N ALA A 118 15.51 -23.29 -6.20
CA ALA A 118 16.69 -23.55 -7.02
C ALA A 118 18.01 -23.62 -6.21
N LEU A 119 18.07 -22.92 -5.06
CA LEU A 119 19.21 -22.92 -4.15
C LEU A 119 19.10 -23.99 -3.05
N GLY A 120 17.99 -24.72 -2.99
CA GLY A 120 17.71 -25.70 -1.93
C GLY A 120 17.49 -25.06 -0.57
N CYS A 121 16.91 -23.83 -0.53
CA CYS A 121 16.56 -23.15 0.72
C CYS A 121 15.22 -23.67 1.24
N ASP A 122 15.14 -23.84 2.57
CA ASP A 122 13.92 -24.28 3.26
C ASP A 122 12.88 -23.14 3.34
N GLY A 123 13.35 -21.88 3.44
CA GLY A 123 12.51 -20.71 3.62
C GLY A 123 13.03 -19.46 2.90
N ILE A 124 12.17 -18.43 2.93
CA ILE A 124 12.48 -17.08 2.48
C ILE A 124 12.27 -16.09 3.62
N ALA A 125 13.01 -14.99 3.62
CA ALA A 125 12.84 -13.93 4.62
C ALA A 125 12.89 -12.54 3.98
N THR A 126 12.20 -11.60 4.61
CA THR A 126 12.23 -10.19 4.21
C THR A 126 12.20 -9.27 5.43
N GLY A 127 12.61 -8.02 5.23
CA GLY A 127 12.53 -6.96 6.24
C GLY A 127 11.19 -6.23 6.27
N HIS A 128 10.07 -6.89 5.98
CA HIS A 128 8.76 -6.27 6.11
C HIS A 128 8.28 -6.25 7.56
N TYR A 129 7.61 -5.16 7.94
CA TYR A 129 6.89 -5.03 9.21
C TYR A 129 5.53 -5.73 9.10
N ALA A 130 5.53 -7.01 9.35
CA ALA A 130 4.38 -7.90 9.49
C ALA A 130 4.83 -9.12 10.27
N ARG A 131 3.90 -9.96 10.73
CA ARG A 131 4.21 -11.16 11.51
C ARG A 131 3.64 -12.41 10.83
N ILE A 132 4.30 -13.54 11.05
CA ILE A 132 3.75 -14.86 10.75
C ILE A 132 3.36 -15.50 12.08
N VAL A 133 2.05 -15.65 12.29
CA VAL A 133 1.48 -16.29 13.49
C VAL A 133 1.02 -17.70 13.12
N ARG A 134 1.41 -18.70 13.91
CA ARG A 134 0.97 -20.09 13.71
C ARG A 134 -0.11 -20.47 14.71
N ARG A 135 -1.26 -20.93 14.20
CA ARG A 135 -2.37 -21.47 15.00
C ARG A 135 -2.74 -22.84 14.44
N ASN A 136 -2.74 -23.87 15.27
CA ASN A 136 -3.07 -25.26 14.87
C ASN A 136 -2.29 -25.71 13.60
N HIS A 137 -0.98 -25.45 13.57
CA HIS A 137 -0.05 -25.75 12.45
C HIS A 137 -0.29 -24.95 11.16
N THR A 138 -1.25 -24.03 11.10
CA THR A 138 -1.50 -23.16 9.96
C THR A 138 -0.82 -21.80 10.19
N ALA A 139 -0.08 -21.31 9.17
CA ALA A 139 0.53 -19.99 9.18
C ALA A 139 -0.46 -18.94 8.72
N TYR A 140 -0.48 -17.80 9.41
CA TYR A 140 -1.29 -16.62 9.07
C TYR A 140 -0.42 -15.39 9.03
N LEU A 141 -0.71 -14.50 8.08
CA LEU A 141 -0.14 -13.15 8.06
C LEU A 141 -0.86 -12.30 9.11
N ALA A 142 -0.11 -11.66 9.97
CA ALA A 142 -0.62 -10.80 11.04
C ALA A 142 0.04 -9.43 11.01
N ARG A 143 -0.64 -8.44 11.57
CA ARG A 143 -0.15 -7.07 11.72
C ARG A 143 1.16 -7.04 12.50
N ALA A 144 2.01 -6.05 12.17
CA ALA A 144 3.24 -5.79 12.91
C ALA A 144 2.94 -5.29 14.33
N GLU A 145 3.93 -5.39 15.22
CA GLU A 145 3.89 -4.76 16.54
C GLU A 145 3.90 -3.23 16.43
N ASP A 146 4.70 -2.66 15.52
CA ASP A 146 4.68 -1.23 15.21
C ASP A 146 3.54 -0.91 14.23
N ASP A 147 2.39 -0.48 14.76
CA ASP A 147 1.20 -0.11 13.98
C ASP A 147 1.48 0.95 12.91
N ARG A 148 2.44 1.87 13.19
CA ARG A 148 2.79 2.97 12.25
C ARG A 148 3.64 2.49 11.09
N LYS A 149 4.28 1.33 11.26
CA LYS A 149 5.13 0.68 10.24
C LYS A 149 4.48 -0.54 9.62
N ASP A 150 3.30 -0.93 10.08
CA ASP A 150 2.57 -2.10 9.58
C ASP A 150 2.45 -2.09 8.06
N GLN A 151 3.03 -3.10 7.41
CA GLN A 151 3.09 -3.26 5.96
C GLN A 151 2.15 -4.36 5.43
N THR A 152 1.27 -4.90 6.26
CA THR A 152 0.32 -5.94 5.85
C THR A 152 -0.58 -5.49 4.69
N TYR A 153 -0.85 -4.17 4.60
CA TYR A 153 -1.57 -3.57 3.49
C TYR A 153 -0.90 -3.81 2.11
N PHE A 154 0.39 -4.06 2.06
CA PHE A 154 1.13 -4.34 0.83
C PHE A 154 1.37 -5.83 0.59
N LEU A 155 0.96 -6.69 1.53
CA LEU A 155 1.27 -8.13 1.52
C LEU A 155 0.06 -9.02 1.30
N TRP A 156 -1.15 -8.48 1.22
CA TRP A 156 -2.37 -9.28 1.07
C TRP A 156 -2.39 -10.12 -0.21
N GLY A 157 -1.69 -9.70 -1.26
CA GLY A 157 -1.69 -10.37 -2.55
C GLY A 157 -0.63 -11.47 -2.70
N ILE A 158 0.15 -11.80 -1.66
CA ILE A 158 1.13 -12.92 -1.73
C ILE A 158 0.40 -14.26 -1.75
N PRO A 159 0.94 -15.30 -2.42
CA PRO A 159 0.33 -16.63 -2.40
C PRO A 159 0.25 -17.21 -0.98
N ARG A 160 -0.90 -17.81 -0.59
CA ARG A 160 -1.12 -18.36 0.76
C ARG A 160 -0.07 -19.40 1.15
N GLU A 161 0.34 -20.25 0.22
CA GLU A 161 1.36 -21.29 0.42
C GLU A 161 2.74 -20.74 0.78
N VAL A 162 3.03 -19.49 0.47
CA VAL A 162 4.29 -18.83 0.84
C VAL A 162 4.39 -18.62 2.33
N LEU A 163 3.26 -18.46 3.04
CA LEU A 163 3.23 -18.16 4.48
C LEU A 163 3.93 -19.23 5.32
N ASP A 164 3.89 -20.49 4.91
CA ASP A 164 4.51 -21.58 5.66
C ASP A 164 6.05 -21.53 5.65
N ARG A 165 6.63 -20.88 4.64
CA ARG A 165 8.07 -20.74 4.42
C ARG A 165 8.58 -19.31 4.62
N LEU A 166 7.69 -18.37 4.99
CA LEU A 166 8.02 -16.96 5.12
C LEU A 166 8.45 -16.61 6.53
N HIS A 167 9.60 -15.94 6.63
CA HIS A 167 10.12 -15.37 7.86
C HIS A 167 10.11 -13.84 7.78
N LEU A 168 9.58 -13.21 8.81
CA LEU A 168 9.52 -11.74 8.97
C LEU A 168 10.17 -11.35 10.31
N PRO A 169 11.51 -11.40 10.39
CA PRO A 169 12.24 -11.38 11.68
C PRO A 169 12.12 -10.09 12.48
N ILE A 170 11.65 -9.00 11.85
CA ILE A 170 11.50 -7.68 12.49
C ILE A 170 10.05 -7.32 12.79
N GLY A 171 9.10 -8.21 12.51
CA GLY A 171 7.67 -7.92 12.65
C GLY A 171 7.21 -7.67 14.09
N ASP A 172 7.92 -8.22 15.09
CA ASP A 172 7.67 -8.03 16.52
C ASP A 172 8.46 -6.85 17.12
N LEU A 173 9.05 -5.98 16.28
CA LEU A 173 9.91 -4.88 16.72
C LEU A 173 9.35 -3.53 16.27
N GLU A 174 9.49 -2.54 17.15
CA GLU A 174 9.34 -1.13 16.76
C GLU A 174 10.55 -0.64 15.96
N LYS A 175 10.32 0.31 15.06
CA LYS A 175 11.37 0.89 14.20
C LYS A 175 12.61 1.43 14.94
N PRO A 176 12.47 2.12 16.11
CA PRO A 176 13.64 2.54 16.88
C PRO A 176 14.53 1.36 17.32
N ALA A 177 13.91 0.24 17.74
CA ALA A 177 14.66 -0.97 18.14
C ALA A 177 15.42 -1.59 16.98
N VAL A 178 14.83 -1.62 15.77
CA VAL A 178 15.50 -2.07 14.54
C VAL A 178 16.73 -1.22 14.22
N ARG A 179 16.62 0.12 14.32
CA ARG A 179 17.78 1.02 14.12
C ARG A 179 18.86 0.84 15.20
N GLU A 180 18.45 0.65 16.44
CA GLU A 180 19.40 0.37 17.53
C GLU A 180 20.15 -0.95 17.32
N ALA A 181 19.44 -2.01 16.90
CA ALA A 181 20.05 -3.28 16.54
C ALA A 181 21.06 -3.12 15.40
N ALA A 182 20.72 -2.35 14.35
CA ALA A 182 21.62 -2.07 13.24
C ALA A 182 22.91 -1.37 13.69
N ARG A 183 22.81 -0.39 14.61
CA ARG A 183 23.99 0.32 15.18
C ARG A 183 24.83 -0.60 16.03
N LYS A 184 24.22 -1.42 16.91
CA LYS A 184 24.93 -2.41 17.75
C LYS A 184 25.71 -3.42 16.91
N LEU A 185 25.22 -3.76 15.74
CA LEU A 185 25.85 -4.70 14.79
C LEU A 185 26.82 -4.00 13.83
N ASP A 186 26.99 -2.67 13.95
CA ASP A 186 27.84 -1.85 13.09
C ASP A 186 27.51 -2.04 11.58
N LEU A 187 26.21 -2.03 11.26
CA LEU A 187 25.75 -2.14 9.88
C LEU A 187 25.78 -0.78 9.19
N VAL A 188 26.35 -0.72 7.99
CA VAL A 188 26.44 0.53 7.18
C VAL A 188 25.09 1.18 6.89
N THR A 189 24.01 0.43 7.01
CA THR A 189 22.63 0.87 6.74
C THR A 189 21.92 1.47 7.97
N ALA A 190 22.56 1.52 9.17
CA ALA A 190 21.92 1.89 10.42
C ALA A 190 21.24 3.27 10.39
N ASP A 191 21.89 4.27 9.79
CA ASP A 191 21.40 5.65 9.71
C ASP A 191 20.87 6.04 8.33
N LYS A 192 20.73 5.04 7.41
CA LYS A 192 20.19 5.26 6.08
C LYS A 192 18.73 5.77 6.17
N PRO A 193 18.35 6.82 5.41
CA PRO A 193 16.98 7.30 5.36
C PRO A 193 16.05 6.24 4.78
N GLU A 194 14.77 6.33 5.14
CA GLU A 194 13.73 5.46 4.59
C GLU A 194 13.31 5.92 3.21
N SER A 195 12.94 4.97 2.36
CA SER A 195 12.29 5.28 1.08
C SER A 195 10.79 5.47 1.33
N PHE A 196 10.27 6.64 1.00
CA PHE A 196 8.85 6.99 1.19
C PHE A 196 8.05 6.99 -0.11
N GLU A 197 8.71 6.88 -1.26
CA GLU A 197 8.10 7.04 -2.57
C GLU A 197 8.11 5.74 -3.37
N ILE A 198 7.33 5.72 -4.46
CA ILE A 198 7.32 4.61 -5.40
C ILE A 198 8.70 4.54 -6.05
N CYS A 199 9.38 3.41 -5.93
CA CYS A 199 10.79 3.24 -6.25
C CYS A 199 11.18 3.57 -7.72
N PHE A 200 10.24 3.47 -8.66
CA PHE A 200 10.46 3.78 -10.08
C PHE A 200 9.86 5.12 -10.53
N VAL A 201 9.33 5.93 -9.60
CA VAL A 201 8.80 7.28 -9.88
C VAL A 201 9.69 8.32 -9.20
N PRO A 202 10.75 8.79 -9.86
CA PRO A 202 11.63 9.81 -9.30
C PRO A 202 10.89 11.14 -9.15
N ASP A 203 11.19 11.87 -8.08
CA ASP A 203 10.68 13.22 -7.82
C ASP A 203 9.14 13.35 -7.83
N ASN A 204 8.41 12.23 -7.58
CA ASN A 204 6.94 12.18 -7.69
C ASN A 204 6.39 12.56 -9.07
N ASP A 205 7.19 12.45 -10.14
CA ASP A 205 6.74 12.75 -11.49
C ASP A 205 6.02 11.55 -12.14
N TYR A 206 4.83 11.23 -11.62
CA TYR A 206 3.94 10.19 -12.18
C TYR A 206 3.65 10.46 -13.67
N ALA A 207 3.42 11.73 -14.03
CA ALA A 207 3.11 12.08 -15.41
C ALA A 207 4.29 11.88 -16.36
N GLY A 208 5.52 12.06 -15.89
CA GLY A 208 6.73 11.76 -16.65
C GLY A 208 6.88 10.26 -16.92
N VAL A 209 6.58 9.42 -15.93
CA VAL A 209 6.54 7.96 -16.13
C VAL A 209 5.45 7.58 -17.14
N LEU A 210 4.22 8.07 -16.96
CA LEU A 210 3.11 7.77 -17.87
C LEU A 210 3.43 8.21 -19.31
N ARG A 211 4.02 9.40 -19.49
CA ARG A 211 4.43 9.92 -20.81
C ARG A 211 5.43 9.02 -21.51
N ARG A 212 6.39 8.47 -20.78
CA ARG A 212 7.40 7.54 -21.32
C ARG A 212 6.77 6.28 -21.90
N TYR A 213 5.73 5.73 -21.27
CA TYR A 213 5.11 4.47 -21.67
C TYR A 213 3.91 4.64 -22.60
N LEU A 214 3.15 5.72 -22.47
CA LEU A 214 1.94 5.98 -23.25
C LEU A 214 2.17 6.91 -24.45
N GLY A 215 3.26 7.68 -24.46
CA GLY A 215 3.48 8.78 -25.41
C GLY A 215 2.75 10.06 -24.99
N ASP A 216 3.20 11.20 -25.56
CA ASP A 216 2.67 12.53 -25.22
C ASP A 216 1.20 12.71 -25.62
N ASP A 217 0.76 12.07 -26.68
CA ASP A 217 -0.58 12.24 -27.27
C ASP A 217 -1.67 11.39 -26.59
N HIS A 218 -1.32 10.59 -25.59
CA HIS A 218 -2.29 9.72 -24.94
C HIS A 218 -3.39 10.53 -24.20
N PRO A 219 -4.70 10.19 -24.32
CA PRO A 219 -5.82 10.94 -23.74
C PRO A 219 -5.68 11.25 -22.24
N ALA A 220 -5.07 10.36 -21.46
CA ALA A 220 -4.85 10.53 -20.02
C ALA A 220 -3.92 11.73 -19.69
N LEU A 221 -3.09 12.16 -20.65
CA LEU A 221 -2.12 13.25 -20.51
C LEU A 221 -2.57 14.53 -21.21
N GLN A 222 -3.68 14.48 -21.95
CA GLN A 222 -4.22 15.61 -22.69
C GLN A 222 -5.13 16.48 -21.82
N PRO A 223 -5.25 17.79 -22.12
CA PRO A 223 -6.20 18.67 -21.44
C PRO A 223 -7.62 18.15 -21.52
N GLY A 224 -8.40 18.42 -20.47
CA GLY A 224 -9.81 18.09 -20.37
C GLY A 224 -10.50 18.93 -19.30
N PRO A 225 -11.84 18.91 -19.23
CA PRO A 225 -12.59 19.75 -18.33
C PRO A 225 -12.58 19.22 -16.89
N PHE A 226 -12.53 20.15 -15.92
CA PHE A 226 -13.11 19.93 -14.61
C PHE A 226 -14.63 20.16 -14.72
N VAL A 227 -15.41 19.28 -14.12
CA VAL A 227 -16.87 19.40 -14.07
C VAL A 227 -17.37 19.27 -12.64
N HIS A 228 -18.47 19.95 -12.33
CA HIS A 228 -19.21 19.68 -11.09
C HIS A 228 -19.98 18.37 -11.17
N ALA A 229 -20.50 17.88 -10.04
CA ALA A 229 -21.33 16.67 -10.01
C ALA A 229 -22.59 16.75 -10.90
N ASN A 230 -23.09 17.96 -11.17
CA ASN A 230 -24.21 18.21 -12.08
C ASN A 230 -23.80 18.26 -13.57
N GLY A 231 -22.51 18.09 -13.90
CA GLY A 231 -21.98 18.11 -15.26
C GLY A 231 -21.58 19.49 -15.79
N GLU A 232 -21.74 20.57 -15.00
CA GLU A 232 -21.33 21.92 -15.43
C GLU A 232 -19.80 22.05 -15.45
N PRO A 233 -19.19 22.50 -16.56
CA PRO A 233 -17.77 22.76 -16.63
C PRO A 233 -17.36 23.90 -15.69
N CYS A 234 -16.22 23.70 -15.00
CA CYS A 234 -15.73 24.67 -14.01
C CYS A 234 -14.22 24.92 -14.08
N GLY A 235 -13.57 24.50 -15.15
CA GLY A 235 -12.16 24.72 -15.40
C GLY A 235 -11.59 23.71 -16.37
N GLU A 236 -10.25 23.75 -16.52
CA GLU A 236 -9.51 22.83 -17.40
C GLU A 236 -8.28 22.27 -16.68
N HIS A 237 -8.00 20.99 -16.89
CA HIS A 237 -6.80 20.31 -16.38
C HIS A 237 -5.85 19.88 -17.49
N LYS A 238 -4.60 19.54 -17.12
CA LYS A 238 -3.52 19.12 -18.03
C LYS A 238 -3.35 17.58 -18.07
N GLY A 239 -4.45 16.84 -18.13
CA GLY A 239 -4.48 15.38 -18.11
C GLY A 239 -5.07 14.84 -16.81
N TYR A 240 -6.09 13.96 -16.96
CA TYR A 240 -6.81 13.39 -15.81
C TYR A 240 -5.95 12.43 -14.98
N ALA A 241 -4.93 11.80 -15.56
CA ALA A 241 -4.01 10.91 -14.85
C ALA A 241 -3.15 11.62 -13.77
N ARG A 242 -3.24 12.94 -13.66
CA ARG A 242 -2.61 13.73 -12.59
C ARG A 242 -3.46 13.83 -11.32
N PHE A 243 -4.64 13.23 -11.33
CA PHE A 243 -5.63 13.34 -10.27
C PHE A 243 -5.97 11.99 -9.66
N THR A 244 -6.33 12.03 -8.39
CA THR A 244 -6.77 10.88 -7.59
C THR A 244 -8.02 11.27 -6.83
N VAL A 245 -8.97 10.35 -6.66
CA VAL A 245 -10.18 10.58 -5.85
C VAL A 245 -9.78 11.02 -4.44
N GLY A 246 -10.41 12.09 -3.94
CA GLY A 246 -10.06 12.72 -2.66
C GLY A 246 -8.96 13.78 -2.74
N GLN A 247 -8.32 14.00 -3.89
CA GLN A 247 -7.29 15.03 -4.05
C GLN A 247 -7.91 16.42 -3.98
N ARG A 248 -7.25 17.33 -3.23
CA ARG A 248 -7.63 18.74 -3.10
C ARG A 248 -6.73 19.68 -3.90
N LYS A 249 -5.44 19.32 -4.05
CA LYS A 249 -4.45 20.19 -4.70
C LYS A 249 -4.63 20.18 -6.22
N GLY A 250 -4.36 21.34 -6.88
CA GLY A 250 -4.38 21.46 -8.34
C GLY A 250 -5.79 21.62 -8.94
N LEU A 251 -6.81 21.84 -8.12
CA LEU A 251 -8.19 22.09 -8.57
C LEU A 251 -8.42 23.59 -8.82
N PRO A 252 -9.44 23.96 -9.63
CA PRO A 252 -9.86 25.36 -9.81
C PRO A 252 -10.18 26.02 -8.46
N GLY A 253 -9.86 27.31 -8.35
CA GLY A 253 -10.15 28.12 -7.17
C GLY A 253 -11.50 28.85 -7.26
N GLY A 254 -11.78 29.71 -6.26
CA GLY A 254 -12.97 30.57 -6.26
C GLY A 254 -14.17 30.03 -5.50
N TYR A 255 -14.06 28.87 -4.85
CA TYR A 255 -15.13 28.25 -4.07
C TYR A 255 -15.11 28.70 -2.61
N SER A 256 -16.29 28.87 -2.02
CA SER A 256 -16.45 29.19 -0.59
C SER A 256 -16.11 28.00 0.34
N THR A 257 -16.15 26.77 -0.19
CA THR A 257 -15.79 25.54 0.50
C THR A 257 -14.71 24.77 -0.25
N PRO A 258 -13.82 24.01 0.44
CA PRO A 258 -12.84 23.19 -0.23
C PRO A 258 -13.46 22.16 -1.16
N MET A 259 -12.96 22.09 -2.39
CA MET A 259 -13.35 21.11 -3.41
C MET A 259 -12.37 19.95 -3.46
N PHE A 260 -12.87 18.79 -3.85
CA PHE A 260 -12.12 17.54 -3.94
C PHE A 260 -12.48 16.82 -5.23
N VAL A 261 -11.54 16.01 -5.75
CA VAL A 261 -11.85 15.08 -6.85
C VAL A 261 -12.80 14.01 -6.33
N LEU A 262 -13.96 13.90 -6.95
CA LEU A 262 -14.99 12.91 -6.62
C LEU A 262 -14.90 11.68 -7.51
N GLN A 263 -14.62 11.89 -8.81
CA GLN A 263 -14.56 10.85 -9.82
C GLN A 263 -13.65 11.27 -10.97
N ILE A 264 -13.05 10.32 -11.64
CA ILE A 264 -12.36 10.49 -12.93
C ILE A 264 -13.17 9.74 -13.96
N ARG A 265 -13.47 10.39 -15.10
CA ARG A 265 -14.18 9.83 -16.25
C ARG A 265 -13.27 9.83 -17.47
N PRO A 266 -12.53 8.71 -17.71
CA PRO A 266 -11.52 8.67 -18.76
C PRO A 266 -12.05 8.88 -20.17
N ASP A 267 -13.23 8.32 -20.48
CA ASP A 267 -13.83 8.36 -21.82
C ASP A 267 -14.16 9.80 -22.23
N GLU A 268 -14.67 10.60 -21.29
CA GLU A 268 -14.97 12.02 -21.46
C GLU A 268 -13.77 12.92 -21.18
N ARG A 269 -12.68 12.36 -20.64
CA ARG A 269 -11.50 13.07 -20.12
C ARG A 269 -11.86 14.05 -19.02
N GLU A 270 -12.87 13.77 -18.22
CA GLU A 270 -13.38 14.64 -17.16
C GLU A 270 -12.78 14.29 -15.79
N VAL A 271 -12.58 15.34 -14.99
CA VAL A 271 -12.32 15.24 -13.55
C VAL A 271 -13.51 15.89 -12.82
N VAL A 272 -14.34 15.07 -12.18
CA VAL A 272 -15.50 15.53 -11.41
C VAL A 272 -15.03 16.04 -10.07
N ILE A 273 -15.44 17.26 -9.70
CA ILE A 273 -15.10 17.86 -8.41
C ILE A 273 -16.34 18.25 -7.61
N GLY A 274 -16.20 18.24 -6.29
CA GLY A 274 -17.30 18.62 -5.38
C GLY A 274 -16.83 18.77 -3.93
N PRO A 275 -17.76 19.09 -3.02
CA PRO A 275 -17.48 19.27 -1.61
C PRO A 275 -17.10 17.94 -0.94
N ARG A 276 -16.44 18.03 0.24
CA ARG A 276 -16.00 16.85 1.01
C ARG A 276 -17.15 15.90 1.35
N SER A 277 -18.36 16.43 1.62
CA SER A 277 -19.54 15.62 1.94
C SER A 277 -19.95 14.63 0.84
N ALA A 278 -19.52 14.88 -0.40
CA ALA A 278 -19.77 13.99 -1.53
C ALA A 278 -18.70 12.87 -1.68
N LEU A 279 -17.64 12.86 -0.86
CA LEU A 279 -16.61 11.81 -0.86
C LEU A 279 -16.99 10.59 -0.04
N ALA A 280 -17.93 10.73 0.89
CA ALA A 280 -18.28 9.66 1.82
C ALA A 280 -18.97 8.50 1.09
N ALA A 281 -18.41 7.31 1.21
CA ALA A 281 -18.97 6.07 0.70
C ALA A 281 -19.47 5.18 1.85
N SER A 282 -20.57 4.46 1.61
CA SER A 282 -21.15 3.49 2.55
C SER A 282 -20.94 2.04 2.12
N THR A 283 -20.63 1.79 0.85
CA THR A 283 -20.29 0.45 0.36
C THR A 283 -19.07 0.50 -0.55
N LEU A 284 -18.39 -0.62 -0.67
CA LEU A 284 -17.32 -0.82 -1.65
C LEU A 284 -17.40 -2.22 -2.27
N ILE A 285 -16.99 -2.30 -3.52
CA ILE A 285 -16.80 -3.56 -4.25
C ILE A 285 -15.32 -3.69 -4.57
N ALA A 286 -14.72 -4.84 -4.23
CA ALA A 286 -13.36 -5.19 -4.56
C ALA A 286 -13.32 -6.45 -5.44
N ALA A 287 -12.41 -6.48 -6.41
CA ALA A 287 -12.20 -7.57 -7.33
C ALA A 287 -10.75 -8.08 -7.27
N GLY A 288 -10.48 -9.24 -7.89
CA GLY A 288 -9.17 -9.87 -7.87
C GLY A 288 -8.74 -10.24 -6.44
N ALA A 289 -9.65 -10.80 -5.66
CA ALA A 289 -9.40 -11.14 -4.28
C ALA A 289 -8.33 -12.23 -4.15
N ASN A 290 -7.45 -12.09 -3.15
CA ASN A 290 -6.53 -13.13 -2.71
C ASN A 290 -6.76 -13.40 -1.22
N TRP A 291 -6.99 -14.67 -0.88
CA TRP A 291 -7.32 -15.09 0.47
C TRP A 291 -6.13 -15.75 1.14
N LEU A 292 -5.66 -15.15 2.24
CA LEU A 292 -4.56 -15.66 3.08
C LEU A 292 -5.05 -16.51 4.25
N ALA A 293 -6.34 -16.39 4.56
CA ALA A 293 -7.09 -17.20 5.53
C ALA A 293 -8.40 -17.62 4.88
N ASP A 294 -9.25 -18.32 5.62
CA ASP A 294 -10.57 -18.70 5.12
C ASP A 294 -11.41 -17.43 4.88
N PRO A 295 -12.04 -17.30 3.70
CA PRO A 295 -12.86 -16.16 3.36
C PRO A 295 -13.97 -15.94 4.39
N PRO A 296 -14.32 -14.67 4.72
CA PRO A 296 -15.44 -14.42 5.62
C PRO A 296 -16.77 -14.77 4.93
N ALA A 297 -17.77 -15.17 5.71
CA ALA A 297 -19.11 -15.42 5.24
C ALA A 297 -19.91 -14.11 5.08
N PRO A 298 -20.98 -14.07 4.26
CA PRO A 298 -21.95 -13.00 4.29
C PRO A 298 -22.46 -12.76 5.73
N ASP A 299 -22.70 -11.49 6.06
CA ASP A 299 -23.06 -10.96 7.40
C ASP A 299 -21.94 -11.00 8.46
N ASP A 300 -20.77 -11.58 8.17
CA ASP A 300 -19.61 -11.45 9.07
C ASP A 300 -19.19 -9.97 9.22
N GLU A 301 -18.85 -9.58 10.46
CA GLU A 301 -18.17 -8.31 10.71
C GLU A 301 -16.66 -8.50 10.64
N VAL A 302 -16.01 -7.63 9.86
CA VAL A 302 -14.56 -7.62 9.62
C VAL A 302 -14.00 -6.21 9.75
N GLY A 303 -12.71 -6.09 10.02
CA GLY A 303 -12.00 -4.84 9.84
C GLY A 303 -11.60 -4.67 8.37
N VAL A 304 -11.71 -3.47 7.81
CA VAL A 304 -11.19 -3.16 6.47
C VAL A 304 -10.28 -1.94 6.48
N ARG A 305 -9.16 -2.03 5.77
CA ARG A 305 -8.27 -0.90 5.48
C ARG A 305 -8.31 -0.62 3.98
N ILE A 306 -8.69 0.60 3.61
CA ILE A 306 -8.96 1.01 2.21
C ILE A 306 -7.82 1.82 1.58
N ARG A 307 -6.79 2.15 2.32
CA ARG A 307 -5.55 2.78 1.85
C ARG A 307 -4.43 2.60 2.87
N HIS A 308 -3.19 2.72 2.41
CA HIS A 308 -2.03 2.70 3.31
C HIS A 308 -2.10 3.84 4.33
N GLY A 309 -1.77 3.53 5.59
CA GLY A 309 -1.79 4.51 6.69
C GLY A 309 -3.17 4.93 7.19
N ALA A 310 -4.27 4.46 6.57
CA ALA A 310 -5.60 4.66 7.10
C ALA A 310 -5.87 3.72 8.29
N PRO A 311 -6.77 4.10 9.22
CA PRO A 311 -7.22 3.18 10.26
C PRO A 311 -7.96 1.99 9.66
N ILE A 312 -7.98 0.87 10.36
CA ILE A 312 -8.89 -0.23 10.09
C ILE A 312 -10.27 0.17 10.62
N VAL A 313 -11.28 0.09 9.77
CA VAL A 313 -12.66 0.45 10.12
C VAL A 313 -13.57 -0.78 10.05
N PRO A 314 -14.63 -0.86 10.86
CA PRO A 314 -15.55 -1.99 10.84
C PRO A 314 -16.40 -1.97 9.57
N ALA A 315 -16.58 -3.16 8.99
CA ALA A 315 -17.41 -3.39 7.82
C ALA A 315 -18.17 -4.71 7.97
N ARG A 316 -19.31 -4.81 7.29
CA ARG A 316 -20.08 -6.05 7.16
C ARG A 316 -19.91 -6.60 5.75
N VAL A 317 -19.69 -7.90 5.65
CA VAL A 317 -19.60 -8.58 4.35
C VAL A 317 -21.00 -8.75 3.79
N LEU A 318 -21.26 -8.18 2.62
CA LEU A 318 -22.52 -8.35 1.89
C LEU A 318 -22.43 -9.56 0.96
N GLU A 319 -21.34 -9.68 0.24
CA GLU A 319 -21.02 -10.80 -0.63
C GLU A 319 -19.52 -11.11 -0.55
N CYS A 320 -19.18 -12.40 -0.67
CA CYS A 320 -17.80 -12.86 -0.72
C CYS A 320 -17.69 -14.07 -1.64
N THR A 321 -16.75 -13.99 -2.58
CA THR A 321 -16.45 -15.03 -3.56
C THR A 321 -14.95 -15.35 -3.57
N SER A 322 -14.53 -16.31 -4.40
CA SER A 322 -13.11 -16.58 -4.60
C SER A 322 -12.35 -15.44 -5.27
N ASP A 323 -13.05 -14.55 -6.01
CA ASP A 323 -12.44 -13.50 -6.85
C ASP A 323 -12.80 -12.07 -6.42
N GLY A 324 -13.66 -11.90 -5.43
CA GLY A 324 -14.06 -10.57 -5.00
C GLY A 324 -14.96 -10.57 -3.78
N PHE A 325 -15.28 -9.35 -3.32
CA PHE A 325 -16.19 -9.15 -2.21
C PHE A 325 -16.88 -7.78 -2.27
N GLU A 326 -18.05 -7.70 -1.65
CA GLU A 326 -18.77 -6.45 -1.40
C GLU A 326 -18.92 -6.23 0.11
N LEU A 327 -18.66 -4.99 0.55
CA LEU A 327 -18.73 -4.59 1.96
C LEU A 327 -19.67 -3.41 2.17
N GLU A 328 -20.45 -3.47 3.23
CA GLU A 328 -21.07 -2.32 3.87
C GLU A 328 -20.07 -1.74 4.90
N LEU A 329 -19.72 -0.48 4.75
CA LEU A 329 -18.88 0.24 5.70
C LEU A 329 -19.77 0.74 6.85
N LEU A 330 -19.59 0.20 8.07
CA LEU A 330 -20.43 0.57 9.22
C LEU A 330 -20.24 2.04 9.64
N LEU A 331 -19.13 2.63 9.23
CA LEU A 331 -18.86 4.07 9.30
C LEU A 331 -18.48 4.56 7.91
N PRO A 332 -19.22 5.53 7.32
CA PRO A 332 -18.89 6.06 6.00
C PRO A 332 -17.42 6.51 5.90
N GLN A 333 -16.78 6.18 4.81
CA GLN A 333 -15.37 6.49 4.57
C GLN A 333 -15.21 7.47 3.42
N ASP A 334 -14.39 8.51 3.63
CA ASP A 334 -14.05 9.47 2.58
C ASP A 334 -13.04 8.85 1.59
N ALA A 335 -13.23 9.17 0.31
CA ALA A 335 -12.26 8.87 -0.73
C ALA A 335 -11.92 7.37 -0.86
N VAL A 336 -12.93 6.51 -0.89
CA VAL A 336 -12.78 5.12 -1.31
C VAL A 336 -12.41 5.15 -2.80
N THR A 337 -11.15 4.83 -3.10
CA THR A 337 -10.53 5.14 -4.40
C THR A 337 -10.38 3.88 -5.26
N PRO A 338 -10.96 3.82 -6.46
CA PRO A 338 -10.73 2.73 -7.41
C PRO A 338 -9.24 2.57 -7.76
N GLY A 339 -8.76 1.32 -7.79
CA GLY A 339 -7.35 0.98 -7.96
C GLY A 339 -6.55 0.83 -6.67
N GLN A 340 -7.05 1.39 -5.54
CA GLN A 340 -6.49 1.11 -4.21
C GLN A 340 -6.93 -0.28 -3.72
N SER A 341 -6.28 -0.79 -2.65
CA SER A 341 -6.67 -2.07 -2.06
C SER A 341 -7.69 -1.89 -0.94
N ALA A 342 -8.60 -2.85 -0.81
CA ALA A 342 -9.35 -3.12 0.39
C ALA A 342 -8.76 -4.39 1.03
N VAL A 343 -8.17 -4.25 2.22
CA VAL A 343 -7.54 -5.37 2.95
C VAL A 343 -8.39 -5.69 4.17
N LEU A 344 -8.76 -6.97 4.31
CA LEU A 344 -9.66 -7.45 5.36
C LEU A 344 -8.87 -8.04 6.52
N TYR A 345 -9.33 -7.73 7.72
CA TYR A 345 -8.71 -8.17 8.97
C TYR A 345 -9.73 -8.78 9.91
N ARG A 346 -9.31 -9.81 10.65
CA ARG A 346 -10.00 -10.30 11.85
C ARG A 346 -9.01 -10.23 13.00
N ASP A 347 -9.23 -9.28 13.91
CA ASP A 347 -8.27 -8.88 14.95
C ASP A 347 -6.92 -8.45 14.31
N GLU A 348 -5.85 -9.17 14.63
CA GLU A 348 -4.51 -8.96 14.06
C GLU A 348 -4.29 -9.68 12.72
N ILE A 349 -5.10 -10.66 12.37
CA ILE A 349 -4.92 -11.54 11.22
C ILE A 349 -5.43 -10.88 9.92
N VAL A 350 -4.61 -10.92 8.88
CA VAL A 350 -5.02 -10.57 7.53
C VAL A 350 -5.81 -11.72 6.93
N LEU A 351 -7.07 -11.50 6.62
CA LEU A 351 -7.91 -12.50 5.93
C LEU A 351 -7.57 -12.59 4.45
N GLY A 352 -7.28 -11.45 3.84
CA GLY A 352 -7.00 -11.28 2.43
C GLY A 352 -7.28 -9.85 1.99
N GLY A 353 -7.44 -9.65 0.70
CA GLY A 353 -7.77 -8.34 0.15
C GLY A 353 -8.12 -8.42 -1.32
N GLY A 354 -8.50 -7.29 -1.90
CA GLY A 354 -8.81 -7.13 -3.32
C GLY A 354 -8.56 -5.68 -3.76
N VAL A 355 -8.59 -5.45 -5.06
CA VAL A 355 -8.49 -4.11 -5.63
C VAL A 355 -9.88 -3.47 -5.65
N ILE A 356 -10.02 -2.28 -5.08
CA ILE A 356 -11.27 -1.52 -5.08
C ILE A 356 -11.65 -1.21 -6.53
N HIS A 357 -12.80 -1.70 -6.95
CA HIS A 357 -13.36 -1.49 -8.27
C HIS A 357 -14.37 -0.34 -8.27
N ALA A 358 -15.26 -0.32 -7.28
CA ALA A 358 -16.30 0.69 -7.14
C ALA A 358 -16.62 0.98 -5.67
N ALA A 359 -17.23 2.13 -5.44
CA ALA A 359 -17.78 2.52 -4.14
C ALA A 359 -19.10 3.28 -4.36
N SER A 360 -20.08 3.06 -3.49
CA SER A 360 -21.34 3.78 -3.54
C SER A 360 -21.36 4.90 -2.49
N PRO A 361 -21.84 6.11 -2.87
CA PRO A 361 -21.87 7.23 -1.95
C PRO A 361 -22.83 6.97 -0.78
N ALA A 362 -22.45 7.42 0.41
CA ALA A 362 -23.30 7.35 1.61
C ALA A 362 -24.57 8.22 1.47
N ASN A 363 -24.51 9.25 0.61
CA ASN A 363 -25.66 10.07 0.25
C ASN A 363 -25.80 10.14 -1.28
N PRO A 364 -26.65 9.30 -1.90
CA PRO A 364 -26.84 9.26 -3.35
C PRO A 364 -27.28 10.60 -3.97
N GLN A 365 -27.92 11.47 -3.19
CA GLN A 365 -28.39 12.78 -3.67
C GLN A 365 -27.23 13.75 -3.99
N CYS A 366 -26.02 13.55 -3.42
CA CYS A 366 -24.87 14.40 -3.65
C CYS A 366 -24.23 14.24 -5.05
N LEU A 367 -24.53 13.18 -5.78
CA LEU A 367 -24.01 12.90 -7.12
C LEU A 367 -25.08 13.02 -8.23
N SER A 368 -26.33 13.36 -7.87
CA SER A 368 -27.40 13.55 -8.87
C SER A 368 -27.35 14.97 -9.47
N PRO A 369 -27.69 15.14 -10.77
CA PRO A 369 -27.68 16.45 -11.43
C PRO A 369 -28.56 17.53 -10.77
N SER A 370 -29.48 17.15 -9.88
CA SER A 370 -30.41 18.04 -9.17
C SER A 370 -29.94 18.56 -7.80
N ALA A 371 -28.73 18.22 -7.37
CA ALA A 371 -28.28 18.39 -5.97
C ALA A 371 -27.57 19.72 -5.64
N SER A 372 -27.61 20.73 -6.51
CA SER A 372 -26.87 21.99 -6.29
C SER A 372 -27.40 22.90 -5.15
N ALA A 373 -28.51 22.57 -4.49
CA ALA A 373 -29.16 23.46 -3.52
C ALA A 373 -29.38 22.92 -2.09
N SER A 374 -29.20 21.62 -1.81
CA SER A 374 -29.65 21.05 -0.52
C SER A 374 -28.59 20.41 0.39
N CYS A 375 -27.33 20.42 0.02
CA CYS A 375 -26.27 19.73 0.79
C CYS A 375 -25.63 20.59 1.91
N SER A 376 -26.22 21.75 2.29
CA SER A 376 -25.61 22.68 3.26
C SER A 376 -26.10 22.57 4.71
N SER A 377 -26.94 21.60 5.07
CA SER A 377 -27.55 21.56 6.42
C SER A 377 -27.72 20.15 7.02
N ALA A 378 -26.66 19.38 7.14
CA ALA A 378 -26.61 18.32 8.14
C ALA A 378 -25.53 18.65 9.15
N ALA A 379 -25.91 19.44 10.19
CA ALA A 379 -25.06 19.74 11.33
C ALA A 379 -24.80 18.45 12.12
N MET A 380 -23.53 18.14 12.37
CA MET A 380 -23.14 17.11 13.33
C MET A 380 -23.65 17.51 14.73
N PRO A 381 -24.12 16.58 15.55
CA PRO A 381 -24.44 16.89 16.94
C PRO A 381 -23.15 17.26 17.70
N SER A 382 -23.14 18.44 18.30
CA SER A 382 -22.08 18.93 19.16
C SER A 382 -21.96 18.03 20.39
N SER A 383 -20.81 17.42 20.60
CA SER A 383 -20.47 16.76 21.86
C SER A 383 -20.22 17.83 22.93
N ASP A 384 -21.22 18.05 23.77
CA ASP A 384 -21.12 18.91 24.95
C ASP A 384 -20.30 18.19 26.02
N LYS A 385 -19.07 18.65 26.24
CA LYS A 385 -18.22 18.23 27.37
C LYS A 385 -18.28 19.31 28.46
N SER A 386 -19.31 19.27 29.31
CA SER A 386 -19.28 19.91 30.59
C SER A 386 -18.75 18.94 31.65
N LEU A 387 -17.47 18.94 31.89
CA LEU A 387 -16.84 18.35 33.09
C LEU A 387 -16.63 19.45 34.13
N GLY A 388 -17.55 19.48 35.09
CA GLY A 388 -17.44 20.33 36.28
C GLY A 388 -16.29 19.90 37.19
N THR A 389 -15.30 20.75 37.32
CA THR A 389 -14.19 20.62 38.27
C THR A 389 -14.71 20.99 39.65
N ARG A 390 -14.87 20.02 40.56
CA ARG A 390 -15.03 20.27 42.01
C ARG A 390 -13.64 20.32 42.64
N ILE A 391 -13.29 21.53 43.06
CA ILE A 391 -12.14 21.79 43.95
C ILE A 391 -12.57 21.41 45.37
N VAL A 392 -11.89 20.45 45.97
CA VAL A 392 -11.99 20.17 47.43
C VAL A 392 -10.76 20.79 48.09
N THR A 393 -10.95 21.90 48.76
CA THR A 393 -10.00 22.45 49.73
C THR A 393 -10.03 21.59 51.00
N ARG A 394 -8.89 21.05 51.43
CA ARG A 394 -8.65 20.62 52.81
C ARG A 394 -7.68 21.56 53.49
N THR A 395 -8.21 22.26 54.49
CA THR A 395 -7.45 22.88 55.59
C THR A 395 -7.18 21.84 56.67
N SER A 396 -5.96 21.70 57.06
CA SER A 396 -5.31 21.56 58.36
C SER A 396 -3.99 20.84 58.20
#